data_10b4c696ee496a5e6bab33e18aa981df
#
_entry.id   10b4c696ee496a5e6bab33e18aa981df
#
_cell.length_a   1.000
_cell.length_b   1.000
_cell.length_c   1.000
_cell.angle_alpha   90.00
_cell.angle_beta   90.00
_cell.angle_gamma   90.00
#
_symmetry.space_group_name_H-M   'P 1'
#
loop_
_entity.id
_entity.type
_entity.pdbx_description
1 polymer ?
#
loop_
_entity_poly.entity_id
_entity_poly.type
_entity_poly.pdbx_seq_one_letter_code
_entity_poly.pdbx_strand_id
1 'polypeptide(L)'
;MITLPNTTYKASDISLSIILNSTTKVNMLTVVKKFDLYASPNLKKDETARRIAMEVIDNPIEILSRLNKAELQIVDEFVKGDDSTYVVRKQRKTCYMLQKYYLVVTYCDEEKGEWHMLMPKELRESLSASLPFFLDLAMKGVKAPSAKELRMMSMMNRLLGESE
;
A
#
# COMPACT_ATOMS: atom_id res chain seq x y z
N MET A 1 -19.14 2.76 9.10
CA MET A 1 -18.75 4.17 8.94
C MET A 1 -17.39 4.38 9.60
N ILE A 2 -16.52 5.17 8.97
CA ILE A 2 -15.14 5.40 9.41
C ILE A 2 -14.94 6.90 9.60
N THR A 3 -14.41 7.34 10.75
CA THR A 3 -14.17 8.75 11.05
C THR A 3 -12.68 9.09 10.94
N LEU A 4 -12.31 10.05 10.06
CA LEU A 4 -10.93 10.48 9.79
C LEU A 4 -10.86 11.99 9.56
N PRO A 5 -10.16 12.72 10.36
CA PRO A 5 -10.17 12.74 11.81
C PRO A 5 -11.50 13.31 12.34
N ASN A 6 -12.15 14.19 11.55
CA ASN A 6 -13.38 14.89 11.93
C ASN A 6 -14.56 14.63 10.99
N THR A 7 -14.36 13.85 9.94
CA THR A 7 -15.36 13.53 8.92
C THR A 7 -15.60 12.04 8.91
N THR A 8 -16.89 11.65 8.85
CA THR A 8 -17.27 10.24 8.78
C THR A 8 -17.54 9.84 7.34
N TYR A 9 -16.95 8.71 6.94
CA TYR A 9 -17.04 8.18 5.58
C TYR A 9 -17.66 6.79 5.58
N LYS A 10 -18.34 6.43 4.49
CA LYS A 10 -18.66 5.04 4.18
C LYS A 10 -17.36 4.34 3.75
N ALA A 11 -17.27 3.03 3.99
CA ALA A 11 -16.09 2.26 3.59
C ALA A 11 -15.76 2.43 2.10
N SER A 12 -16.78 2.43 1.24
CA SER A 12 -16.62 2.60 -0.21
C SER A 12 -16.11 3.98 -0.64
N ASP A 13 -16.23 4.98 0.23
CA ASP A 13 -15.84 6.37 -0.09
C ASP A 13 -14.43 6.71 0.40
N ILE A 14 -13.76 5.80 1.11
CA ILE A 14 -12.39 6.01 1.58
C ILE A 14 -11.42 5.90 0.41
N SER A 15 -10.69 6.98 0.16
CA SER A 15 -9.59 7.02 -0.82
C SER A 15 -8.25 7.08 -0.10
N LEU A 16 -7.19 6.76 -0.82
CA LEU A 16 -5.83 6.83 -0.28
C LEU A 16 -5.47 8.27 0.11
N SER A 17 -5.87 9.26 -0.69
CA SER A 17 -5.64 10.67 -0.37
C SER A 17 -6.35 11.10 0.91
N ILE A 18 -7.54 10.56 1.20
CA ILE A 18 -8.27 10.82 2.45
C ILE A 18 -7.49 10.28 3.64
N ILE A 19 -6.99 9.06 3.55
CA ILE A 19 -6.18 8.45 4.61
C ILE A 19 -4.91 9.29 4.85
N LEU A 20 -4.20 9.63 3.80
CA LEU A 20 -2.98 10.44 3.91
C LEU A 20 -3.28 11.82 4.51
N ASN A 21 -4.36 12.45 4.08
CA ASN A 21 -4.73 13.78 4.58
C ASN A 21 -5.20 13.77 6.04
N SER A 22 -5.44 12.60 6.63
CA SER A 22 -5.78 12.45 8.05
C SER A 22 -4.58 12.59 8.98
N THR A 23 -3.37 12.56 8.45
CA THR A 23 -2.13 12.72 9.22
C THR A 23 -1.43 14.05 8.88
N THR A 24 -0.29 14.32 9.49
CA THR A 24 0.50 15.54 9.22
C THR A 24 1.25 15.43 7.89
N LYS A 25 1.63 16.57 7.33
CA LYS A 25 2.45 16.62 6.11
C LYS A 25 3.79 15.91 6.31
N VAL A 26 4.42 16.06 7.47
CA VAL A 26 5.67 15.38 7.82
C VAL A 26 5.50 13.86 7.75
N ASN A 27 4.43 13.34 8.31
CA ASN A 27 4.13 11.91 8.29
C ASN A 27 3.83 11.40 6.87
N MET A 28 3.09 12.17 6.06
CA MET A 28 2.86 11.81 4.66
C MET A 28 4.16 11.65 3.89
N LEU A 29 5.11 12.55 4.10
CA LEU A 29 6.39 12.54 3.39
C LEU A 29 7.25 11.32 3.73
N THR A 30 6.99 10.63 4.85
CA THR A 30 7.65 9.36 5.17
C THR A 30 7.31 8.26 4.14
N VAL A 31 6.12 8.32 3.55
CA VAL A 31 5.68 7.38 2.50
C VAL A 31 6.55 7.56 1.25
N VAL A 32 6.79 8.80 0.86
CA VAL A 32 7.65 9.13 -0.30
C VAL A 32 9.04 8.54 -0.13
N LYS A 33 9.63 8.74 1.05
CA LYS A 33 10.96 8.24 1.37
C LYS A 33 11.00 6.71 1.43
N LYS A 34 10.00 6.11 2.06
CA LYS A 34 9.97 4.64 2.25
C LYS A 34 9.88 3.89 0.94
N PHE A 35 9.04 4.37 0.03
CA PHE A 35 8.78 3.67 -1.23
C PHE A 35 9.53 4.26 -2.43
N ASP A 36 10.50 5.13 -2.17
CA ASP A 36 11.32 5.78 -3.20
C ASP A 36 10.46 6.44 -4.29
N LEU A 37 9.48 7.22 -3.83
CA LEU A 37 8.57 7.97 -4.69
C LEU A 37 9.01 9.43 -4.81
N TYR A 38 8.34 10.19 -5.66
CA TYR A 38 8.62 11.61 -5.80
C TYR A 38 7.40 12.46 -5.47
N ALA A 39 7.58 13.43 -4.58
CA ALA A 39 6.59 14.47 -4.33
C ALA A 39 7.31 15.76 -3.93
N SER A 40 6.89 16.90 -4.52
CA SER A 40 7.47 18.19 -4.18
C SER A 40 7.16 18.55 -2.73
N PRO A 41 8.15 18.99 -1.93
CA PRO A 41 7.91 19.41 -0.54
C PRO A 41 7.18 20.76 -0.44
N ASN A 42 7.02 21.47 -1.56
CA ASN A 42 6.45 22.83 -1.59
C ASN A 42 4.94 22.86 -1.81
N LEU A 43 4.30 21.71 -1.97
CA LEU A 43 2.84 21.59 -2.13
C LEU A 43 2.13 21.81 -0.79
N LYS A 44 0.88 22.27 -0.85
CA LYS A 44 0.01 22.34 0.32
C LYS A 44 -0.32 20.93 0.80
N LYS A 45 -0.81 20.79 2.04
CA LYS A 45 -1.06 19.51 2.67
C LYS A 45 -1.99 18.61 1.83
N ASP A 46 -3.13 19.10 1.40
CA ASP A 46 -4.10 18.32 0.62
C ASP A 46 -3.59 17.99 -0.78
N GLU A 47 -2.85 18.89 -1.40
CA GLU A 47 -2.18 18.64 -2.69
C GLU A 47 -1.09 17.58 -2.54
N THR A 48 -0.33 17.62 -1.44
CA THR A 48 0.68 16.61 -1.10
C THR A 48 0.04 15.24 -0.95
N ALA A 49 -1.08 15.16 -0.22
CA ALA A 49 -1.80 13.90 -0.03
C ALA A 49 -2.24 13.30 -1.36
N ARG A 50 -2.81 14.11 -2.25
CA ARG A 50 -3.24 13.66 -3.58
C ARG A 50 -2.06 13.22 -4.44
N ARG A 51 -0.96 13.96 -4.40
CA ARG A 51 0.24 13.61 -5.19
C ARG A 51 0.85 12.30 -4.73
N ILE A 52 0.98 12.12 -3.42
CA ILE A 52 1.51 10.86 -2.86
C ILE A 52 0.60 9.69 -3.20
N ALA A 53 -0.72 9.87 -3.09
CA ALA A 53 -1.69 8.84 -3.45
C ALA A 53 -1.52 8.41 -4.91
N MET A 54 -1.37 9.35 -5.84
CA MET A 54 -1.12 9.06 -7.25
C MET A 54 0.18 8.30 -7.46
N GLU A 55 1.26 8.72 -6.81
CA GLU A 55 2.56 8.06 -6.91
C GLU A 55 2.50 6.61 -6.40
N VAL A 56 1.81 6.37 -5.29
CA VAL A 56 1.63 5.02 -4.75
C VAL A 56 0.86 4.14 -5.74
N ILE A 57 -0.25 4.64 -6.26
CA ILE A 57 -1.12 3.91 -7.19
C ILE A 57 -0.39 3.61 -8.51
N ASP A 58 0.42 4.55 -8.99
CA ASP A 58 1.16 4.40 -10.25
C ASP A 58 2.40 3.50 -10.11
N ASN A 59 2.80 3.16 -8.88
CA ASN A 59 4.03 2.39 -8.61
C ASN A 59 3.76 1.17 -7.71
N PRO A 60 2.88 0.24 -8.11
CA PRO A 60 2.55 -0.92 -7.28
C PRO A 60 3.74 -1.82 -6.97
N ILE A 61 4.70 -1.92 -7.87
CA ILE A 61 5.91 -2.73 -7.69
C ILE A 61 6.78 -2.15 -6.57
N GLU A 62 6.89 -0.82 -6.48
CA GLU A 62 7.62 -0.17 -5.38
C GLU A 62 7.03 -0.52 -4.02
N ILE A 63 5.70 -0.65 -3.96
CA ILE A 63 5.00 -1.02 -2.73
C ILE A 63 5.21 -2.51 -2.43
N LEU A 64 4.83 -3.38 -3.37
CA LEU A 64 4.81 -4.84 -3.16
C LEU A 64 6.20 -5.42 -2.88
N SER A 65 7.24 -4.89 -3.52
CA SER A 65 8.61 -5.38 -3.35
C SER A 65 9.15 -5.19 -1.92
N ARG A 66 8.55 -4.33 -1.14
CA ARG A 66 8.98 -4.03 0.24
C ARG A 66 8.14 -4.72 1.30
N LEU A 67 7.08 -5.43 0.90
CA LEU A 67 6.19 -6.11 1.84
C LEU A 67 6.72 -7.52 2.14
N ASN A 68 6.54 -7.96 3.38
CA ASN A 68 6.88 -9.33 3.77
C ASN A 68 5.72 -10.29 3.46
N LYS A 69 5.92 -11.59 3.73
CA LYS A 69 4.92 -12.63 3.46
C LYS A 69 3.58 -12.33 4.14
N ALA A 70 3.61 -11.96 5.43
CA ALA A 70 2.40 -11.70 6.19
C ALA A 70 1.60 -10.54 5.58
N GLU A 71 2.30 -9.48 5.16
CA GLU A 71 1.69 -8.30 4.53
C GLU A 71 1.15 -8.61 3.13
N LEU A 72 1.87 -9.40 2.35
CA LEU A 72 1.39 -9.84 1.04
C LEU A 72 0.13 -10.70 1.15
N GLN A 73 0.02 -11.52 2.19
CA GLN A 73 -1.19 -12.29 2.48
C GLN A 73 -2.37 -11.39 2.84
N ILE A 74 -2.11 -10.32 3.59
CA ILE A 74 -3.13 -9.29 3.90
C ILE A 74 -3.62 -8.63 2.61
N VAL A 75 -2.71 -8.22 1.75
CA VAL A 75 -3.06 -7.62 0.44
C VAL A 75 -3.89 -8.59 -0.40
N ASP A 76 -3.53 -9.87 -0.40
CA ASP A 76 -4.27 -10.91 -1.13
C ASP A 76 -5.72 -11.02 -0.66
N GLU A 77 -5.96 -10.97 0.65
CA GLU A 77 -7.31 -10.97 1.20
C GLU A 77 -8.10 -9.73 0.75
N PHE A 78 -7.48 -8.56 0.71
CA PHE A 78 -8.12 -7.34 0.20
C PHE A 78 -8.46 -7.45 -1.28
N VAL A 79 -7.54 -7.95 -2.09
CA VAL A 79 -7.73 -8.08 -3.55
C VAL A 79 -8.85 -9.06 -3.88
N LYS A 80 -9.01 -10.12 -3.11
CA LYS A 80 -10.09 -11.09 -3.26
C LYS A 80 -11.44 -10.59 -2.75
N GLY A 81 -11.43 -9.54 -1.94
CA GLY A 81 -12.63 -8.97 -1.35
C GLY A 81 -13.24 -7.83 -2.17
N ASP A 82 -14.08 -7.06 -1.53
CA ASP A 82 -14.77 -5.89 -2.11
C ASP A 82 -14.50 -4.62 -1.29
N ASP A 83 -15.27 -3.55 -1.58
CA ASP A 83 -15.09 -2.25 -0.93
C ASP A 83 -15.42 -2.26 0.57
N SER A 84 -16.15 -3.25 1.05
CA SER A 84 -16.52 -3.40 2.47
C SER A 84 -15.72 -4.49 3.19
N THR A 85 -14.72 -5.09 2.54
CA THR A 85 -13.93 -6.17 3.14
C THR A 85 -12.92 -5.60 4.14
N TYR A 86 -13.03 -6.07 5.38
CA TYR A 86 -12.03 -5.81 6.43
C TYR A 86 -11.15 -7.04 6.58
N VAL A 87 -9.85 -6.82 6.68
CA VAL A 87 -8.89 -7.88 7.03
C VAL A 87 -8.60 -7.76 8.53
N VAL A 88 -8.80 -8.87 9.25
CA VAL A 88 -8.66 -8.90 10.71
C VAL A 88 -7.38 -9.63 11.08
N ARG A 89 -6.60 -9.04 11.98
CA ARG A 89 -5.38 -9.64 12.54
C ARG A 89 -5.28 -9.29 14.02
N LYS A 90 -4.63 -10.17 14.80
CA LYS A 90 -4.34 -9.89 16.20
C LYS A 90 -3.36 -8.71 16.31
N GLN A 91 -3.57 -7.86 17.31
CA GLN A 91 -2.67 -6.76 17.61
C GLN A 91 -1.28 -7.29 17.99
N ARG A 92 -0.25 -6.58 17.52
CA ARG A 92 1.16 -6.89 17.81
C ARG A 92 1.85 -5.64 18.33
N LYS A 93 3.04 -5.81 18.91
CA LYS A 93 3.89 -4.68 19.32
C LYS A 93 4.25 -3.78 18.14
N THR A 94 4.56 -4.41 16.98
CA THR A 94 4.93 -3.69 15.76
C THR A 94 3.78 -3.77 14.77
N CYS A 95 3.30 -2.62 14.31
CA CYS A 95 2.27 -2.58 13.27
C CYS A 95 2.84 -3.04 11.92
N TYR A 96 1.95 -3.41 11.01
CA TYR A 96 2.33 -3.73 9.64
C TYR A 96 2.78 -2.48 8.89
N MET A 97 3.62 -2.62 7.88
CA MET A 97 4.00 -1.51 7.00
C MET A 97 2.78 -0.88 6.33
N LEU A 98 1.78 -1.68 6.00
CA LEU A 98 0.52 -1.20 5.46
C LEU A 98 -0.15 -0.17 6.37
N GLN A 99 -0.09 -0.37 7.69
CA GLN A 99 -0.61 0.55 8.68
C GLN A 99 0.31 1.75 8.89
N LYS A 100 1.60 1.48 9.04
CA LYS A 100 2.62 2.51 9.34
C LYS A 100 2.70 3.58 8.26
N TYR A 101 2.52 3.19 6.99
CA TYR A 101 2.65 4.09 5.84
C TYR A 101 1.30 4.46 5.21
N TYR A 102 0.21 4.39 5.99
CA TYR A 102 -1.11 4.93 5.63
C TYR A 102 -1.74 4.30 4.37
N LEU A 103 -1.40 3.04 4.10
CA LEU A 103 -1.98 2.30 2.97
C LEU A 103 -3.34 1.69 3.31
N VAL A 104 -3.65 1.57 4.59
CA VAL A 104 -4.91 1.04 5.11
C VAL A 104 -5.39 1.90 6.27
N VAL A 105 -6.71 1.88 6.51
CA VAL A 105 -7.32 2.38 7.74
C VAL A 105 -7.42 1.22 8.71
N THR A 106 -7.12 1.47 9.99
CA THR A 106 -7.20 0.46 11.04
C THR A 106 -8.17 0.88 12.12
N TYR A 107 -9.12 -0.01 12.43
CA TYR A 107 -9.95 0.06 13.63
C TYR A 107 -9.41 -0.94 14.64
N CYS A 108 -9.23 -0.50 15.88
CA CYS A 108 -8.76 -1.36 16.98
C CYS A 108 -9.94 -1.86 17.78
N ASP A 109 -10.14 -3.18 17.82
CA ASP A 109 -11.09 -3.81 18.73
C ASP A 109 -10.32 -4.17 20.02
N GLU A 110 -10.42 -3.30 21.02
CA GLU A 110 -9.68 -3.46 22.28
C GLU A 110 -10.15 -4.68 23.08
N GLU A 111 -11.45 -5.03 22.99
CA GLU A 111 -11.97 -6.18 23.72
C GLU A 111 -11.39 -7.49 23.22
N LYS A 112 -11.27 -7.62 21.90
CA LYS A 112 -10.73 -8.83 21.25
C LYS A 112 -9.23 -8.78 20.99
N GLY A 113 -8.59 -7.61 21.17
CA GLY A 113 -7.19 -7.40 20.84
C GLY A 113 -6.91 -7.59 19.36
N GLU A 114 -7.77 -7.06 18.50
CA GLU A 114 -7.70 -7.24 17.06
C GLU A 114 -7.62 -5.91 16.32
N TRP A 115 -6.93 -5.92 15.19
CA TRP A 115 -6.98 -4.86 14.18
C TRP A 115 -7.91 -5.27 13.05
N HIS A 116 -8.83 -4.35 12.70
CA HIS A 116 -9.70 -4.46 11.53
C HIS A 116 -9.21 -3.45 10.52
N MET A 117 -8.65 -3.91 9.41
CA MET A 117 -8.02 -3.05 8.41
C MET A 117 -8.89 -2.96 7.16
N LEU A 118 -8.90 -1.77 6.54
CA LEU A 118 -9.59 -1.53 5.28
C LEU A 118 -8.64 -0.86 4.30
N MET A 119 -8.57 -1.39 3.06
CA MET A 119 -7.75 -0.82 1.98
C MET A 119 -8.64 -0.13 0.96
N PRO A 120 -8.31 1.10 0.51
CA PRO A 120 -9.07 1.77 -0.55
C PRO A 120 -9.12 0.96 -1.84
N LYS A 121 -10.24 1.04 -2.54
CA LYS A 121 -10.48 0.35 -3.81
C LYS A 121 -9.37 0.61 -4.83
N GLU A 122 -9.01 1.86 -4.99
CA GLU A 122 -7.99 2.28 -5.98
C GLU A 122 -6.62 1.62 -5.72
N LEU A 123 -6.27 1.42 -4.45
CA LEU A 123 -5.03 0.74 -4.10
C LEU A 123 -5.15 -0.77 -4.32
N ARG A 124 -6.28 -1.38 -3.96
CA ARG A 124 -6.54 -2.80 -4.24
C ARG A 124 -6.39 -3.11 -5.73
N GLU A 125 -7.00 -2.27 -6.57
CA GLU A 125 -6.93 -2.42 -8.03
C GLU A 125 -5.49 -2.25 -8.55
N SER A 126 -4.77 -1.26 -8.02
CA SER A 126 -3.37 -1.00 -8.40
C SER A 126 -2.47 -2.19 -8.08
N LEU A 127 -2.62 -2.78 -6.89
CA LEU A 127 -1.75 -3.86 -6.44
C LEU A 127 -2.11 -5.22 -7.05
N SER A 128 -3.33 -5.39 -7.53
CA SER A 128 -3.86 -6.70 -7.94
C SER A 128 -3.07 -7.36 -9.08
N ALA A 129 -2.62 -6.60 -10.06
CA ALA A 129 -1.95 -7.14 -11.24
C ALA A 129 -0.59 -7.77 -10.93
N SER A 130 0.20 -7.14 -10.06
CA SER A 130 1.56 -7.58 -9.73
C SER A 130 1.62 -8.45 -8.47
N LEU A 131 0.55 -8.51 -7.68
CA LEU A 131 0.50 -9.27 -6.44
C LEU A 131 0.86 -10.75 -6.61
N PRO A 132 0.34 -11.49 -7.61
CA PRO A 132 0.63 -12.91 -7.74
C PRO A 132 2.12 -13.23 -7.83
N PHE A 133 2.88 -12.40 -8.53
CA PHE A 133 4.33 -12.58 -8.65
C PHE A 133 5.03 -12.53 -7.29
N PHE A 134 4.76 -11.49 -6.49
CA PHE A 134 5.38 -11.31 -5.18
C PHE A 134 4.88 -12.32 -4.16
N LEU A 135 3.59 -12.64 -4.20
CA LEU A 135 3.00 -13.62 -3.29
C LEU A 135 3.57 -15.01 -3.54
N ASP A 136 3.74 -15.41 -4.80
CA ASP A 136 4.32 -16.70 -5.18
C ASP A 136 5.75 -16.85 -4.65
N LEU A 137 6.59 -15.82 -4.83
CA LEU A 137 7.95 -15.81 -4.30
C LEU A 137 7.96 -15.90 -2.78
N ALA A 138 7.09 -15.16 -2.11
CA ALA A 138 7.00 -15.18 -0.64
C ALA A 138 6.57 -16.55 -0.13
N MET A 139 5.62 -17.20 -0.79
CA MET A 139 5.15 -18.55 -0.42
C MET A 139 6.22 -19.62 -0.61
N LYS A 140 7.14 -19.41 -1.57
CA LYS A 140 8.29 -20.29 -1.80
C LYS A 140 9.48 -19.98 -0.90
N GLY A 141 9.38 -18.93 -0.06
CA GLY A 141 10.48 -18.49 0.80
C GLY A 141 11.63 -17.83 0.03
N VAL A 142 11.39 -17.37 -1.20
CA VAL A 142 12.38 -16.71 -2.03
C VAL A 142 12.28 -15.20 -1.83
N LYS A 143 13.42 -14.53 -1.64
CA LYS A 143 13.47 -13.07 -1.52
C LYS A 143 13.09 -12.44 -2.85
N ALA A 144 12.08 -11.55 -2.83
CA ALA A 144 11.69 -10.82 -4.02
C ALA A 144 12.79 -9.83 -4.46
N PRO A 145 13.04 -9.69 -5.77
CA PRO A 145 13.93 -8.64 -6.25
C PRO A 145 13.35 -7.26 -5.95
N SER A 146 14.22 -6.26 -5.80
CA SER A 146 13.79 -4.88 -5.62
C SER A 146 13.14 -4.35 -6.90
N ALA A 147 12.36 -3.26 -6.78
CA ALA A 147 11.77 -2.61 -7.94
C ALA A 147 12.84 -2.16 -8.94
N LYS A 148 13.98 -1.68 -8.44
CA LYS A 148 15.13 -1.31 -9.30
C LYS A 148 15.68 -2.50 -10.08
N GLU A 149 15.85 -3.64 -9.41
CA GLU A 149 16.32 -4.88 -10.06
C GLU A 149 15.34 -5.35 -11.13
N LEU A 150 14.04 -5.29 -10.86
CA LEU A 150 13.00 -5.66 -11.81
C LEU A 150 13.01 -4.75 -13.06
N ARG A 151 13.19 -3.45 -12.86
CA ARG A 151 13.32 -2.50 -13.97
C ARG A 151 14.54 -2.82 -14.83
N MET A 152 15.68 -3.16 -14.21
CA MET A 152 16.89 -3.54 -14.93
C MET A 152 16.69 -4.83 -15.72
N MET A 153 16.05 -5.84 -15.12
CA MET A 153 15.74 -7.10 -15.80
C MET A 153 14.83 -6.88 -17.02
N SER A 154 13.83 -6.03 -16.89
CA SER A 154 12.93 -5.68 -17.98
C SER A 154 13.67 -4.99 -19.12
N MET A 155 14.57 -4.06 -18.81
CA MET A 155 15.41 -3.39 -19.80
C MET A 155 16.32 -4.36 -20.52
N MET A 156 16.99 -5.28 -19.80
CA MET A 156 17.85 -6.30 -20.39
C MET A 156 17.08 -7.23 -21.32
N ASN A 157 15.89 -7.68 -20.90
CA ASN A 157 15.05 -8.53 -21.74
C ASN A 157 14.62 -7.81 -23.02
N ARG A 158 14.33 -6.52 -22.93
CA ARG A 158 13.98 -5.70 -24.09
C ARG A 158 15.14 -5.58 -25.07
N LEU A 159 16.36 -5.33 -24.56
CA LEU A 159 17.56 -5.24 -25.39
C LEU A 159 17.89 -6.56 -26.06
N LEU A 160 17.76 -7.68 -25.33
CA LEU A 160 18.00 -9.01 -25.89
C LEU A 160 16.93 -9.40 -26.93
N GLY A 161 15.68 -9.00 -26.71
CA GLY A 161 14.60 -9.22 -27.68
C GLY A 161 14.78 -8.45 -28.97
N GLU A 162 15.37 -7.26 -28.93
CA GLU A 162 15.63 -6.42 -30.09
C GLU A 162 16.82 -6.94 -30.93
N SER A 163 17.68 -7.78 -30.36
CA SER A 163 18.85 -8.34 -31.05
C SER A 163 18.55 -9.62 -31.83
N GLU A 164 17.33 -10.15 -31.70
CA GLU A 164 16.84 -11.28 -32.47
C GLU A 164 16.07 -10.82 -33.72
#